data_5c10e74c46741906a413c83b6fbd9cc7
#
_entry.id   5c10e74c46741906a413c83b6fbd9cc7
#
_cell.length_a   1.000
_cell.length_b   1.000
_cell.length_c   1.000
_cell.angle_alpha   90.00
_cell.angle_beta   90.00
_cell.angle_gamma   90.00
#
_symmetry.space_group_name_H-M   'P 1'
#
loop_
_entity.id
_entity.type
_entity.pdbx_description
1 polymer ?
#
loop_
_entity_poly.entity_id
_entity_poly.type
_entity_poly.pdbx_seq_one_letter_code
_entity_poly.pdbx_strand_id
1 'polypeptide(L)' 'MRKSEALEFHEREAARYRRLLANATTPALKTRLVEQAKEHERLAKELSDELVLADA' A
#
# COMPACT_ATOMS: atom_id res chain seq x y z
N MET A 1 14.29 3.91 9.36
CA MET A 1 13.64 2.70 8.81
C MET A 1 14.32 2.31 7.51
N ARG A 2 14.62 1.05 7.33
CA ARG A 2 15.21 0.57 6.08
C ARG A 2 14.15 0.56 4.98
N LYS A 3 14.58 0.68 3.71
CA LYS A 3 13.64 0.67 2.58
C LYS A 3 12.84 -0.63 2.50
N SER A 4 13.48 -1.78 2.81
CA SER A 4 12.80 -3.07 2.81
C SER A 4 11.73 -3.15 3.89
N GLU A 5 11.96 -2.56 5.06
CA GLU A 5 10.96 -2.50 6.13
C GLU A 5 9.80 -1.58 5.75
N ALA A 6 10.12 -0.45 5.12
CA ALA A 6 9.10 0.46 4.63
C ALA A 6 8.25 -0.20 3.53
N LEU A 7 8.88 -0.96 2.63
CA LEU A 7 8.18 -1.71 1.61
C LEU A 7 7.19 -2.70 2.22
N GLU A 8 7.65 -3.49 3.18
CA GLU A 8 6.79 -4.46 3.87
C GLU A 8 5.64 -3.77 4.59
N PHE A 9 5.91 -2.63 5.22
CA PHE A 9 4.89 -1.85 5.90
C PHE A 9 3.80 -1.42 4.92
N HIS A 10 4.19 -0.84 3.78
CA HIS A 10 3.21 -0.36 2.80
C HIS A 10 2.44 -1.50 2.16
N GLU A 11 3.07 -2.64 1.91
CA GLU A 11 2.39 -3.82 1.38
C GLU A 11 1.34 -4.34 2.37
N ARG A 12 1.67 -4.39 3.66
CA ARG A 12 0.73 -4.84 4.69
C ARG A 12 -0.44 -3.85 4.85
N GLU A 13 -0.14 -2.56 4.82
CA GLU A 13 -1.19 -1.55 4.94
C GLU A 13 -2.12 -1.58 3.73
N ALA A 14 -1.60 -1.74 2.53
CA ALA A 14 -2.41 -1.88 1.33
C ALA A 14 -3.35 -3.10 1.44
N ALA A 15 -2.83 -4.24 1.86
CA ALA A 15 -3.63 -5.46 2.05
C ALA A 15 -4.70 -5.25 3.13
N ARG A 16 -4.35 -4.56 4.21
CA ARG A 16 -5.30 -4.24 5.29
C ARG A 16 -6.45 -3.38 4.77
N TYR A 17 -6.13 -2.33 4.02
CA TYR A 17 -7.17 -1.45 3.47
C TYR A 17 -8.05 -2.18 2.45
N ARG A 18 -7.49 -3.09 1.65
CA ARG A 18 -8.27 -3.91 0.73
C ARG A 18 -9.25 -4.83 1.48
N ARG A 19 -8.82 -5.40 2.62
CA ARG A 19 -9.72 -6.22 3.43
C ARG A 19 -10.84 -5.38 4.05
N LEU A 20 -10.51 -4.20 4.55
CA LEU A 20 -11.50 -3.28 5.10
C LEU A 20 -12.50 -2.85 4.02
N LEU A 21 -12.02 -2.63 2.80
CA LEU A 21 -12.86 -2.27 1.67
C LEU A 21 -13.90 -3.36 1.37
N ALA A 22 -13.49 -4.63 1.45
CA ALA A 22 -14.41 -5.74 1.21
C ALA A 22 -15.59 -5.75 2.17
N ASN A 23 -15.41 -5.19 3.37
CA ASN A 23 -16.46 -5.13 4.40
C ASN A 23 -17.11 -3.76 4.51
N ALA A 24 -16.69 -2.79 3.73
CA ALA A 24 -17.24 -1.44 3.78
C ALA A 24 -18.64 -1.39 3.17
N THR A 25 -19.54 -0.63 3.80
CA THR A 25 -20.95 -0.55 3.38
C THR A 25 -21.31 0.79 2.78
N THR A 26 -20.61 1.87 3.13
CA THR A 26 -20.92 3.20 2.62
C THR A 26 -20.02 3.60 1.45
N PRO A 27 -20.55 4.28 0.41
CA PRO A 27 -19.75 4.71 -0.72
C PRO A 27 -18.58 5.63 -0.33
N ALA A 28 -18.79 6.55 0.60
CA ALA A 28 -17.74 7.46 1.05
C ALA A 28 -16.59 6.71 1.71
N LEU A 29 -16.90 5.71 2.55
CA LEU A 29 -15.88 4.89 3.18
C LEU A 29 -15.12 4.06 2.15
N LYS A 30 -15.85 3.46 1.19
CA LYS A 30 -15.22 2.69 0.10
C LYS A 30 -14.23 3.53 -0.67
N THR A 31 -14.62 4.76 -1.04
CA THR A 31 -13.73 5.67 -1.78
C THR A 31 -12.46 5.97 -0.98
N ARG A 32 -12.61 6.28 0.31
CA ARG A 32 -11.47 6.57 1.17
C ARG A 32 -10.52 5.38 1.28
N LEU A 33 -11.07 4.18 1.47
CA LEU A 33 -10.26 2.97 1.60
C LEU A 33 -9.53 2.64 0.31
N VAL A 34 -10.17 2.82 -0.85
CA VAL A 34 -9.52 2.64 -2.15
C VAL A 34 -8.36 3.62 -2.30
N GLU A 35 -8.56 4.88 -1.96
CA GLU A 35 -7.51 5.89 -2.06
C GLU A 35 -6.32 5.57 -1.17
N GLN A 36 -6.57 5.13 0.07
CA GLN A 36 -5.51 4.73 0.99
C GLN A 36 -4.76 3.51 0.48
N ALA A 37 -5.48 2.50 0.00
CA ALA A 37 -4.85 1.30 -0.55
C ALA A 37 -3.96 1.64 -1.75
N LYS A 38 -4.46 2.47 -2.67
CA LYS A 38 -3.69 2.90 -3.84
C LYS A 38 -2.45 3.67 -3.45
N GLU A 39 -2.53 4.55 -2.45
CA GLU A 39 -1.39 5.32 -1.99
C GLU A 39 -0.30 4.40 -1.44
N HIS A 40 -0.66 3.42 -0.61
CA HIS A 40 0.33 2.47 -0.10
C HIS A 40 0.89 1.58 -1.20
N GLU A 41 0.06 1.15 -2.16
CA GLU A 41 0.52 0.37 -3.31
C GLU A 41 1.51 1.17 -4.15
N ARG A 42 1.26 2.47 -4.37
CA ARG A 42 2.18 3.35 -5.09
C ARG A 42 3.51 3.48 -4.38
N LEU A 43 3.48 3.72 -3.05
CA LEU A 43 4.69 3.84 -2.25
C LEU A 43 5.48 2.53 -2.23
N ALA A 44 4.79 1.40 -2.12
CA ALA A 44 5.43 0.09 -2.16
C ALA A 44 6.12 -0.14 -3.50
N LYS A 45 5.47 0.24 -4.59
CA LYS A 45 6.06 0.10 -5.92
C LYS A 45 7.32 0.95 -6.08
N GLU A 46 7.26 2.19 -5.62
CA GLU A 46 8.42 3.09 -5.67
C GLU A 46 9.60 2.53 -4.88
N LEU A 47 9.34 2.00 -3.69
CA LEU A 47 10.39 1.41 -2.86
C LEU A 47 10.94 0.13 -3.49
N SER A 48 10.07 -0.70 -4.06
CA SER A 48 10.47 -1.92 -4.76
C SER A 48 11.38 -1.59 -5.94
N ASP A 49 11.02 -0.58 -6.74
CA ASP A 49 11.82 -0.14 -7.87
C ASP A 49 13.19 0.38 -7.43
N GLU A 50 13.25 1.15 -6.34
CA GLU A 50 14.50 1.65 -5.79
C GLU A 50 15.41 0.50 -5.32
N LEU A 51 14.83 -0.52 -4.68
CA LEU A 51 15.60 -1.67 -4.21
C LEU A 51 16.15 -2.49 -5.37
N VAL A 52 15.37 -2.66 -6.43
CA VAL A 52 15.84 -3.36 -7.64
C VAL A 52 16.98 -2.59 -8.30
N LEU A 53 16.85 -1.26 -8.42
CA LEU A 53 17.90 -0.43 -9.01
C LEU A 53 19.19 -0.43 -8.17
N ALA A 54 19.06 -0.52 -6.84
CA ALA A 54 20.21 -0.56 -5.96
C ALA A 54 21.01 -1.85 -6.09
N ASP A 55 20.35 -2.94 -6.50
CA ASP A 55 20.98 -4.26 -6.68
C ASP A 55 21.53 -4.45 -8.11
N ALA A 56 21.28 -3.53 -8.99
CA ALA A 56 21.68 -3.64 -10.40
C ALA A 56 23.15 -3.26 -10.63
#